data_d9b397244ad0e372b7bac35d3ec00ecf
#
_entry.id   d9b397244ad0e372b7bac35d3ec00ecf
#
_cell.length_a   1.000
_cell.length_b   1.000
_cell.length_c   1.000
_cell.angle_alpha   90.00
_cell.angle_beta   90.00
_cell.angle_gamma   90.00
#
_symmetry.space_group_name_H-M   'P 1'
#
loop_
_entity.id
_entity.type
_entity.pdbx_description
1 polymer ?
#
loop_
_entity_poly.entity_id
_entity_poly.type
_entity_poly.pdbx_seq_one_letter_code
_entity_poly.pdbx_strand_id
1 'polypeptide(L)'
;YLEKYQKVLYRTLKNALNKNQVSHAYLLIGEPGIPLLPIANFLAKSLVCDHPTPFACESCFTCLRFDEGNYADFLLLNGQGKTIKKNEIQALETLFEKTSIEEKGKMIYIIHLVENMTTEAVNSLLKFLEEPGPNVYAFLTTENELKVLPTIISRTQRITLHKIPQATVIENAIAQGIPKKDAELLSYYYNDAEEMQKGLEDENYVVAKQAFDTYIDALLESKE
;
A
#
# COMPACT_ATOMS: atom_id res chain seq x y z
N TYR A 1 -12.15 3.53 0.30
CA TYR A 1 -11.48 2.78 -0.79
C TYR A 1 -11.71 1.28 -0.68
N LEU A 2 -11.22 0.59 0.38
CA LEU A 2 -11.25 -0.87 0.49
C LEU A 2 -12.67 -1.45 0.38
N GLU A 3 -13.63 -0.93 1.11
CA GLU A 3 -15.01 -1.44 1.13
C GLU A 3 -15.68 -1.35 -0.24
N LYS A 4 -15.46 -0.26 -0.96
CA LYS A 4 -16.10 0.00 -2.26
C LYS A 4 -15.42 -0.77 -3.39
N TYR A 5 -14.09 -0.77 -3.44
CA TYR A 5 -13.33 -1.23 -4.60
C TYR A 5 -12.58 -2.55 -4.40
N GLN A 6 -12.24 -2.91 -3.15
CA GLN A 6 -11.49 -4.12 -2.82
C GLN A 6 -12.30 -5.07 -1.94
N LYS A 7 -13.49 -5.43 -2.41
CA LYS A 7 -14.50 -6.17 -1.62
C LYS A 7 -14.00 -7.50 -1.06
N VAL A 8 -13.14 -8.22 -1.80
CA VAL A 8 -12.58 -9.51 -1.35
C VAL A 8 -11.63 -9.26 -0.18
N LEU A 9 -10.66 -8.34 -0.36
CA LEU A 9 -9.74 -7.93 0.70
C LEU A 9 -10.50 -7.47 1.96
N TYR A 10 -11.44 -6.53 1.76
CA TYR A 10 -12.24 -5.96 2.85
C TYR A 10 -12.95 -7.05 3.67
N ARG A 11 -13.69 -7.95 3.00
CA ARG A 11 -14.43 -9.03 3.67
C ARG A 11 -13.50 -10.01 4.37
N THR A 12 -12.42 -10.42 3.72
CA THR A 12 -11.46 -11.38 4.27
C THR A 12 -10.86 -10.83 5.57
N LEU A 13 -10.35 -9.62 5.53
CA LEU A 13 -9.68 -9.03 6.69
C LEU A 13 -10.66 -8.57 7.77
N LYS A 14 -11.82 -8.03 7.40
CA LYS A 14 -12.89 -7.74 8.36
C LYS A 14 -13.25 -8.97 9.18
N ASN A 15 -13.43 -10.12 8.52
CA ASN A 15 -13.75 -11.38 9.20
C ASN A 15 -12.59 -11.86 10.07
N ALA A 16 -11.35 -11.77 9.59
CA ALA A 16 -10.15 -12.16 10.33
C ALA A 16 -9.94 -11.29 11.58
N LEU A 17 -10.09 -9.98 11.46
CA LEU A 17 -10.00 -9.04 12.58
C LEU A 17 -11.08 -9.26 13.62
N ASN A 18 -12.35 -9.38 13.19
CA ASN A 18 -13.48 -9.60 14.10
C ASN A 18 -13.39 -10.93 14.87
N LYS A 19 -12.78 -11.97 14.27
CA LYS A 19 -12.59 -13.27 14.90
C LYS A 19 -11.27 -13.41 15.64
N ASN A 20 -10.42 -12.37 15.61
CA ASN A 20 -9.04 -12.42 16.09
C ASN A 20 -8.23 -13.60 15.48
N GLN A 21 -8.47 -13.88 14.19
CA GLN A 21 -7.87 -14.98 13.42
C GLN A 21 -7.13 -14.42 12.19
N VAL A 22 -6.26 -13.45 12.44
CA VAL A 22 -5.44 -12.84 11.38
C VAL A 22 -4.31 -13.80 11.02
N SER A 23 -4.11 -14.04 9.72
CA SER A 23 -2.97 -14.83 9.24
C SER A 23 -1.65 -14.14 9.60
N HIS A 24 -0.61 -14.92 9.90
CA HIS A 24 0.71 -14.39 10.18
C HIS A 24 1.37 -13.71 8.96
N ALA A 25 0.97 -14.08 7.73
CA ALA A 25 1.52 -13.49 6.53
C ALA A 25 0.48 -13.35 5.41
N TYR A 26 0.42 -12.17 4.79
CA TYR A 26 -0.38 -11.86 3.62
C TYR A 26 0.51 -11.46 2.45
N LEU A 27 0.15 -11.91 1.25
CA LEU A 27 0.72 -11.43 -0.01
C LEU A 27 -0.35 -10.65 -0.77
N LEU A 28 -0.20 -9.34 -0.83
CA LEU A 28 -1.05 -8.43 -1.60
C LEU A 28 -0.51 -8.35 -3.02
N ILE A 29 -1.32 -8.78 -3.98
CA ILE A 29 -0.96 -8.85 -5.38
C ILE A 29 -1.78 -7.80 -6.14
N GLY A 30 -1.13 -6.95 -6.91
CA GLY A 30 -1.83 -5.95 -7.71
C GLY A 30 -0.99 -5.47 -8.87
N GLU A 31 -1.64 -5.04 -9.94
CA GLU A 31 -0.97 -4.45 -11.10
C GLU A 31 -0.32 -3.10 -10.76
N PRO A 32 0.70 -2.66 -11.53
CA PRO A 32 1.27 -1.32 -11.39
C PRO A 32 0.20 -0.23 -11.38
N GLY A 33 0.34 0.71 -10.43
CA GLY A 33 -0.62 1.80 -10.20
C GLY A 33 -1.71 1.47 -9.17
N ILE A 34 -1.76 0.26 -8.61
CA ILE A 34 -2.56 -0.02 -7.42
C ILE A 34 -1.75 0.43 -6.19
N PRO A 35 -2.35 1.16 -5.22
CA PRO A 35 -1.64 1.68 -4.06
C PRO A 35 -1.34 0.56 -3.02
N LEU A 36 -0.48 -0.41 -3.40
CA LEU A 36 -0.17 -1.59 -2.59
C LEU A 36 0.42 -1.21 -1.24
N LEU A 37 1.40 -0.30 -1.21
CA LEU A 37 2.06 0.10 0.04
C LEU A 37 1.13 0.87 0.98
N PRO A 38 0.36 1.88 0.55
CA PRO A 38 -0.66 2.51 1.39
C PRO A 38 -1.68 1.51 1.97
N ILE A 39 -2.13 0.55 1.17
CA ILE A 39 -3.05 -0.50 1.62
C ILE A 39 -2.37 -1.38 2.68
N ALA A 40 -1.14 -1.85 2.44
CA ALA A 40 -0.40 -2.66 3.41
C ALA A 40 -0.17 -1.90 4.73
N ASN A 41 0.18 -0.61 4.68
CA ASN A 41 0.30 0.25 5.86
C ASN A 41 -1.01 0.37 6.63
N PHE A 42 -2.13 0.61 5.95
CA PHE A 42 -3.46 0.71 6.59
C PHE A 42 -3.84 -0.61 7.28
N LEU A 43 -3.55 -1.75 6.66
CA LEU A 43 -3.82 -3.07 7.24
C LEU A 43 -2.93 -3.35 8.45
N ALA A 44 -1.64 -3.03 8.36
CA ALA A 44 -0.69 -3.11 9.47
C ALA A 44 -1.13 -2.24 10.65
N LYS A 45 -1.48 -0.99 10.39
CA LYS A 45 -2.02 -0.04 11.37
C LYS A 45 -3.31 -0.56 12.03
N SER A 46 -4.16 -1.29 11.27
CA SER A 46 -5.40 -1.87 11.80
C SER A 46 -5.17 -2.94 12.87
N LEU A 47 -4.02 -3.61 12.86
CA LEU A 47 -3.66 -4.61 13.87
C LEU A 47 -3.31 -3.99 15.23
N VAL A 48 -2.84 -2.75 15.25
CA VAL A 48 -2.33 -2.07 16.44
C VAL A 48 -3.19 -0.88 16.88
N CYS A 49 -4.18 -0.51 16.11
CA CYS A 49 -5.11 0.57 16.43
C CYS A 49 -5.74 0.41 17.82
N ASP A 50 -5.91 1.51 18.56
CA ASP A 50 -6.52 1.49 19.89
C ASP A 50 -8.03 1.27 19.84
N HIS A 51 -8.67 1.74 18.75
CA HIS A 51 -10.11 1.70 18.55
C HIS A 51 -10.49 1.17 17.14
N PRO A 52 -10.12 -0.10 16.80
CA PRO A 52 -10.41 -0.63 15.48
C PRO A 52 -11.91 -0.93 15.30
N THR A 53 -12.51 -0.51 14.14
CA THR A 53 -13.93 -0.75 13.84
C THR A 53 -14.19 -1.20 12.39
N PRO A 54 -13.79 -2.37 11.96
CA PRO A 54 -12.77 -3.30 12.45
C PRO A 54 -11.34 -2.90 12.04
N PHE A 55 -11.18 -1.89 11.18
CA PHE A 55 -9.91 -1.36 10.69
C PHE A 55 -9.43 -0.17 11.53
N ALA A 56 -8.27 0.34 11.19
CA ALA A 56 -7.67 1.51 11.85
C ALA A 56 -8.62 2.71 11.84
N CYS A 57 -8.73 3.40 12.98
CA CYS A 57 -9.52 4.64 13.10
C CYS A 57 -8.80 5.87 12.54
N GLU A 58 -7.50 5.77 12.23
CA GLU A 58 -6.62 6.81 11.67
C GLU A 58 -6.48 8.10 12.50
N SER A 59 -7.04 8.13 13.70
CA SER A 59 -7.05 9.32 14.57
C SER A 59 -6.59 9.08 16.00
N CYS A 60 -6.43 7.82 16.46
CA CYS A 60 -5.92 7.53 17.80
C CYS A 60 -4.40 7.74 17.88
N PHE A 61 -3.87 7.83 19.09
CA PHE A 61 -2.46 8.06 19.36
C PHE A 61 -1.56 7.02 18.65
N THR A 62 -1.93 5.74 18.72
CA THR A 62 -1.18 4.66 18.06
C THR A 62 -1.20 4.79 16.54
N CYS A 63 -2.34 5.15 15.93
CA CYS A 63 -2.42 5.38 14.49
C CYS A 63 -1.52 6.52 14.02
N LEU A 64 -1.52 7.65 14.75
CA LEU A 64 -0.69 8.80 14.42
C LEU A 64 0.80 8.47 14.53
N ARG A 65 1.22 7.81 15.63
CA ARG A 65 2.61 7.33 15.78
C ARG A 65 3.05 6.38 14.67
N PHE A 66 2.15 5.50 14.24
CA PHE A 66 2.43 4.57 13.15
C PHE A 66 2.68 5.31 11.84
N ASP A 67 1.86 6.31 11.51
CA ASP A 67 2.01 7.14 10.30
C ASP A 67 3.26 8.02 10.32
N GLU A 68 3.68 8.49 11.52
CA GLU A 68 4.92 9.22 11.73
C GLU A 68 6.18 8.33 11.70
N GLY A 69 6.03 7.00 11.60
CA GLY A 69 7.14 6.05 11.67
C GLY A 69 7.71 5.85 13.08
N ASN A 70 6.97 6.26 14.11
CA ASN A 70 7.37 6.22 15.53
C ASN A 70 6.84 4.98 16.28
N TYR A 71 6.35 3.96 15.56
CA TYR A 71 5.94 2.69 16.15
C TYR A 71 7.13 1.72 16.19
N ALA A 72 7.61 1.39 17.40
CA ALA A 72 8.90 0.70 17.59
C ALA A 72 8.92 -0.73 17.01
N ASP A 73 7.79 -1.44 17.05
CA ASP A 73 7.66 -2.83 16.59
C ASP A 73 7.16 -2.91 15.13
N PHE A 74 7.52 -1.93 14.31
CA PHE A 74 7.21 -1.88 12.89
C PHE A 74 8.46 -1.72 12.04
N LEU A 75 8.55 -2.47 10.94
CA LEU A 75 9.62 -2.32 9.95
C LEU A 75 9.05 -2.36 8.53
N LEU A 76 9.46 -1.38 7.72
CA LEU A 76 9.18 -1.34 6.29
C LEU A 76 10.47 -1.57 5.49
N LEU A 77 10.48 -2.62 4.68
CA LEU A 77 11.47 -2.84 3.62
C LEU A 77 10.82 -2.49 2.28
N ASN A 78 11.31 -1.43 1.65
CA ASN A 78 10.76 -0.94 0.40
C ASN A 78 11.67 -1.30 -0.77
N GLY A 79 11.18 -2.12 -1.69
CA GLY A 79 11.85 -2.53 -2.93
C GLY A 79 11.62 -1.60 -4.12
N GLN A 80 10.89 -0.49 -3.95
CA GLN A 80 10.66 0.44 -5.04
C GLN A 80 11.95 1.15 -5.44
N GLY A 81 12.37 0.97 -6.70
CA GLY A 81 13.59 1.58 -7.23
C GLY A 81 14.90 1.03 -6.68
N LYS A 82 14.86 0.00 -5.81
CA LYS A 82 16.06 -0.64 -5.26
C LYS A 82 15.86 -2.13 -5.03
N THR A 83 16.97 -2.86 -4.91
CA THR A 83 16.96 -4.27 -4.57
C THR A 83 17.07 -4.47 -3.06
N ILE A 84 16.17 -5.27 -2.48
CA ILE A 84 16.22 -5.66 -1.06
C ILE A 84 17.25 -6.79 -0.91
N LYS A 85 18.25 -6.57 -0.05
CA LYS A 85 19.38 -7.49 0.17
C LYS A 85 19.22 -8.28 1.46
N LYS A 86 20.00 -9.36 1.57
CA LYS A 86 20.00 -10.26 2.73
C LYS A 86 20.20 -9.55 4.07
N ASN A 87 21.09 -8.56 4.12
CA ASN A 87 21.37 -7.81 5.36
C ASN A 87 20.15 -7.03 5.89
N GLU A 88 19.25 -6.59 5.00
CA GLU A 88 18.02 -5.91 5.41
C GLU A 88 17.04 -6.91 6.05
N ILE A 89 16.97 -8.15 5.56
CA ILE A 89 16.18 -9.22 6.18
C ILE A 89 16.80 -9.64 7.52
N GLN A 90 18.13 -9.73 7.62
CA GLN A 90 18.80 -10.03 8.89
C GLN A 90 18.56 -8.96 9.97
N ALA A 91 18.47 -7.69 9.58
CA ALA A 91 18.09 -6.61 10.49
C ALA A 91 16.66 -6.79 11.02
N LEU A 92 15.72 -7.24 10.15
CA LEU A 92 14.36 -7.60 10.54
C LEU A 92 14.35 -8.78 11.53
N GLU A 93 15.11 -9.86 11.23
CA GLU A 93 15.25 -11.01 12.13
C GLU A 93 15.73 -10.56 13.51
N THR A 94 16.81 -9.76 13.55
CA THR A 94 17.38 -9.26 14.81
C THR A 94 16.42 -8.38 15.61
N LEU A 95 15.58 -7.60 14.93
CA LEU A 95 14.57 -6.77 15.60
C LEU A 95 13.48 -7.65 16.24
N PHE A 96 13.03 -8.68 15.55
CA PHE A 96 11.89 -9.50 15.96
C PHE A 96 12.26 -10.74 16.80
N GLU A 97 13.53 -11.02 16.99
CA GLU A 97 14.01 -11.94 18.03
C GLU A 97 13.86 -11.37 19.45
N LYS A 98 13.70 -10.04 19.56
CA LYS A 98 13.51 -9.35 20.84
C LYS A 98 12.05 -9.41 21.27
N THR A 99 11.81 -9.20 22.54
CA THR A 99 10.44 -9.00 23.06
C THR A 99 9.87 -7.70 22.51
N SER A 100 8.59 -7.71 22.13
CA SER A 100 7.86 -6.50 21.73
C SER A 100 8.02 -5.39 22.78
N ILE A 101 8.25 -4.18 22.32
CA ILE A 101 8.40 -2.97 23.16
C ILE A 101 7.04 -2.28 23.32
N GLU A 102 6.17 -2.39 22.33
CA GLU A 102 4.87 -1.75 22.30
C GLU A 102 3.85 -2.52 23.14
N GLU A 103 2.93 -1.79 23.81
CA GLU A 103 1.91 -2.38 24.69
C GLU A 103 1.00 -3.42 24.01
N LYS A 104 0.75 -3.26 22.71
CA LYS A 104 -0.07 -4.22 21.93
C LYS A 104 0.60 -5.59 21.77
N GLY A 105 1.90 -5.68 22.01
CA GLY A 105 2.66 -6.92 21.87
C GLY A 105 2.68 -7.50 20.45
N LYS A 106 2.39 -6.70 19.43
CA LYS A 106 2.35 -7.11 18.03
C LYS A 106 3.50 -6.48 17.26
N MET A 107 4.27 -7.32 16.61
CA MET A 107 5.36 -6.94 15.73
C MET A 107 4.92 -7.07 14.29
N ILE A 108 5.15 -6.05 13.48
CA ILE A 108 4.65 -5.99 12.11
C ILE A 108 5.77 -5.62 11.16
N TYR A 109 5.85 -6.31 10.05
CA TYR A 109 6.71 -5.88 8.97
C TYR A 109 6.00 -5.85 7.62
N ILE A 110 6.42 -4.91 6.78
CA ILE A 110 6.00 -4.82 5.39
C ILE A 110 7.22 -5.00 4.51
N ILE A 111 7.11 -5.86 3.50
CA ILE A 111 8.09 -5.96 2.42
C ILE A 111 7.36 -5.55 1.13
N HIS A 112 7.65 -4.35 0.67
CA HIS A 112 7.04 -3.81 -0.55
C HIS A 112 7.85 -4.22 -1.78
N LEU A 113 7.18 -4.81 -2.78
CA LEU A 113 7.76 -5.35 -4.02
C LEU A 113 8.77 -6.46 -3.75
N VAL A 114 8.27 -7.59 -3.21
CA VAL A 114 9.10 -8.77 -2.87
C VAL A 114 9.82 -9.36 -4.08
N GLU A 115 9.33 -9.13 -5.30
CA GLU A 115 10.00 -9.51 -6.54
C GLU A 115 11.35 -8.82 -6.75
N ASN A 116 11.63 -7.75 -6.01
CA ASN A 116 12.89 -7.01 -6.04
C ASN A 116 13.88 -7.44 -4.95
N MET A 117 13.63 -8.59 -4.32
CA MET A 117 14.56 -9.22 -3.38
C MET A 117 15.65 -10.01 -4.10
N THR A 118 16.86 -10.05 -3.53
CA THR A 118 17.87 -11.03 -3.97
C THR A 118 17.46 -12.43 -3.54
N THR A 119 17.99 -13.47 -4.23
CA THR A 119 17.73 -14.88 -3.87
C THR A 119 18.14 -15.19 -2.44
N GLU A 120 19.25 -14.61 -1.97
CA GLU A 120 19.74 -14.79 -0.60
C GLU A 120 18.80 -14.13 0.42
N ALA A 121 18.23 -12.96 0.07
CA ALA A 121 17.23 -12.28 0.90
C ALA A 121 15.95 -13.11 1.02
N VAL A 122 15.46 -13.66 -0.10
CA VAL A 122 14.30 -14.55 -0.09
C VAL A 122 14.55 -15.78 0.78
N ASN A 123 15.70 -16.44 0.64
CA ASN A 123 16.02 -17.62 1.45
C ASN A 123 16.08 -17.31 2.97
N SER A 124 16.55 -16.13 3.35
CA SER A 124 16.49 -15.68 4.75
C SER A 124 15.03 -15.46 5.20
N LEU A 125 14.22 -14.78 4.38
CA LEU A 125 12.81 -14.52 4.68
C LEU A 125 12.00 -15.81 4.86
N LEU A 126 12.28 -16.87 4.08
CA LEU A 126 11.52 -18.12 4.16
C LEU A 126 11.55 -18.74 5.56
N LYS A 127 12.69 -18.70 6.27
CA LYS A 127 12.76 -19.16 7.66
C LYS A 127 11.80 -18.41 8.56
N PHE A 128 11.72 -17.10 8.35
CA PHE A 128 10.86 -16.22 9.14
C PHE A 128 9.37 -16.42 8.85
N LEU A 129 9.03 -16.81 7.61
CA LEU A 129 7.67 -17.17 7.23
C LEU A 129 7.26 -18.57 7.66
N GLU A 130 8.21 -19.50 7.81
CA GLU A 130 7.96 -20.88 8.27
C GLU A 130 7.70 -20.94 9.79
N GLU A 131 8.51 -20.21 10.54
CA GLU A 131 8.47 -20.21 12.01
C GLU A 131 8.26 -18.78 12.53
N PRO A 132 7.08 -18.17 12.28
CA PRO A 132 6.80 -16.83 12.77
C PRO A 132 6.79 -16.82 14.29
N GLY A 133 7.46 -15.85 14.87
CA GLY A 133 7.37 -15.60 16.32
C GLY A 133 5.92 -15.32 16.75
N PRO A 134 5.59 -15.42 18.04
CA PRO A 134 4.27 -15.10 18.53
C PRO A 134 3.95 -13.62 18.24
N ASN A 135 2.73 -13.39 17.72
CA ASN A 135 2.24 -12.04 17.38
C ASN A 135 3.07 -11.27 16.32
N VAL A 136 3.79 -11.99 15.46
CA VAL A 136 4.48 -11.40 14.31
C VAL A 136 3.57 -11.49 13.08
N TYR A 137 3.40 -10.36 12.39
CA TYR A 137 2.54 -10.25 11.21
C TYR A 137 3.30 -9.65 10.04
N ALA A 138 3.14 -10.26 8.87
CA ALA A 138 3.79 -9.88 7.62
C ALA A 138 2.77 -9.40 6.59
N PHE A 139 3.06 -8.25 5.96
CA PHE A 139 2.37 -7.84 4.74
C PHE A 139 3.39 -7.73 3.61
N LEU A 140 3.34 -8.68 2.70
CA LEU A 140 4.16 -8.69 1.50
C LEU A 140 3.35 -8.10 0.35
N THR A 141 3.99 -7.37 -0.54
CA THR A 141 3.32 -6.85 -1.74
C THR A 141 4.10 -7.22 -2.99
N THR A 142 3.40 -7.38 -4.10
CA THR A 142 4.00 -7.60 -5.41
C THR A 142 3.14 -7.01 -6.53
N GLU A 143 3.78 -6.43 -7.54
CA GLU A 143 3.15 -6.03 -8.80
C GLU A 143 3.23 -7.13 -9.86
N ASN A 144 3.99 -8.20 -9.60
CA ASN A 144 4.15 -9.31 -10.53
C ASN A 144 4.26 -10.65 -9.80
N GLU A 145 3.12 -11.30 -9.59
CA GLU A 145 3.07 -12.62 -8.92
C GLU A 145 3.97 -13.67 -9.58
N LEU A 146 4.15 -13.62 -10.92
CA LEU A 146 4.97 -14.59 -11.65
C LEU A 146 6.46 -14.49 -11.29
N LYS A 147 6.91 -13.35 -10.76
CA LYS A 147 8.29 -13.17 -10.28
C LYS A 147 8.47 -13.57 -8.81
N VAL A 148 7.38 -13.80 -8.09
CA VAL A 148 7.45 -14.23 -6.68
C VAL A 148 7.70 -15.74 -6.63
N LEU A 149 8.67 -16.15 -5.80
CA LEU A 149 8.98 -17.57 -5.67
C LEU A 149 7.78 -18.35 -5.10
N PRO A 150 7.50 -19.58 -5.63
CA PRO A 150 6.41 -20.41 -5.13
C PRO A 150 6.49 -20.72 -3.63
N THR A 151 7.70 -20.71 -3.08
CA THR A 151 7.97 -20.91 -1.65
C THR A 151 7.43 -19.78 -0.77
N ILE A 152 7.42 -18.52 -1.22
CA ILE A 152 6.75 -17.40 -0.54
C ILE A 152 5.23 -17.53 -0.68
N ILE A 153 4.77 -17.83 -1.91
CA ILE A 153 3.34 -17.96 -2.22
C ILE A 153 2.68 -19.01 -1.34
N SER A 154 3.34 -20.17 -1.13
CA SER A 154 2.79 -21.27 -0.32
C SER A 154 2.69 -20.98 1.18
N ARG A 155 3.40 -19.96 1.69
CA ARG A 155 3.45 -19.56 3.12
C ARG A 155 2.67 -18.30 3.44
N THR A 156 2.01 -17.74 2.45
CA THR A 156 1.27 -16.49 2.60
C THR A 156 -0.19 -16.65 2.20
N GLN A 157 -1.07 -15.93 2.85
CA GLN A 157 -2.45 -15.79 2.37
C GLN A 157 -2.48 -14.77 1.24
N ARG A 158 -2.75 -15.25 0.02
CA ARG A 158 -2.81 -14.39 -1.16
C ARG A 158 -4.10 -13.60 -1.21
N ILE A 159 -3.99 -12.32 -1.53
CA ILE A 159 -5.12 -11.44 -1.80
C ILE A 159 -4.81 -10.61 -3.04
N THR A 160 -5.58 -10.83 -4.09
CA THR A 160 -5.46 -10.04 -5.31
C THR A 160 -6.29 -8.77 -5.22
N LEU A 161 -5.67 -7.65 -5.52
CA LEU A 161 -6.27 -6.33 -5.61
C LEU A 161 -6.57 -5.99 -7.07
N HIS A 162 -7.66 -5.30 -7.30
CA HIS A 162 -8.09 -4.96 -8.64
C HIS A 162 -7.94 -3.46 -8.89
N LYS A 163 -7.52 -3.13 -10.10
CA LYS A 163 -7.46 -1.73 -10.54
C LYS A 163 -8.87 -1.18 -10.65
N ILE A 164 -9.06 0.04 -10.16
CA ILE A 164 -10.33 0.74 -10.36
C ILE A 164 -10.41 1.15 -11.84
N PRO A 165 -11.52 0.91 -12.52
CA PRO A 165 -11.71 1.40 -13.89
C PRO A 165 -11.53 2.92 -13.94
N GLN A 166 -10.74 3.41 -14.87
CA GLN A 166 -10.43 4.84 -15.00
C GLN A 166 -11.70 5.70 -15.11
N ALA A 167 -12.71 5.22 -15.83
CA ALA A 167 -14.00 5.89 -15.90
C ALA A 167 -14.62 6.13 -14.51
N THR A 168 -14.54 5.14 -13.63
CA THR A 168 -15.05 5.25 -12.24
C THR A 168 -14.23 6.25 -11.41
N VAL A 169 -12.92 6.30 -11.62
CA VAL A 169 -12.04 7.28 -10.96
C VAL A 169 -12.42 8.69 -11.40
N ILE A 170 -12.60 8.91 -12.69
CA ILE A 170 -13.04 10.19 -13.28
C ILE A 170 -14.41 10.60 -12.75
N GLU A 171 -15.39 9.70 -12.78
CA GLU A 171 -16.74 9.97 -12.26
C GLU A 171 -16.73 10.40 -10.79
N ASN A 172 -15.94 9.70 -9.95
CA ASN A 172 -15.81 10.05 -8.54
C ASN A 172 -15.14 11.42 -8.34
N ALA A 173 -14.11 11.73 -9.13
CA ALA A 173 -13.42 13.03 -9.07
C ALA A 173 -14.35 14.19 -9.46
N ILE A 174 -15.13 14.02 -10.53
CA ILE A 174 -16.13 15.00 -10.96
C ILE A 174 -17.21 15.19 -9.87
N ALA A 175 -17.68 14.11 -9.25
CA ALA A 175 -18.67 14.16 -8.18
C ALA A 175 -18.16 14.91 -6.93
N GLN A 176 -16.84 14.99 -6.74
CA GLN A 176 -16.17 15.76 -5.67
C GLN A 176 -15.76 17.17 -6.11
N GLY A 177 -16.20 17.64 -7.28
CA GLY A 177 -16.00 18.99 -7.75
C GLY A 177 -14.74 19.24 -8.59
N ILE A 178 -13.99 18.19 -8.95
CA ILE A 178 -12.85 18.33 -9.85
C ILE A 178 -13.36 18.54 -11.29
N PRO A 179 -12.88 19.57 -12.01
CA PRO A 179 -13.26 19.79 -13.39
C PRO A 179 -13.00 18.57 -14.29
N LYS A 180 -13.93 18.25 -15.20
CA LYS A 180 -13.84 17.03 -16.02
C LYS A 180 -12.51 16.88 -16.73
N LYS A 181 -11.98 17.95 -17.35
CA LYS A 181 -10.69 17.89 -18.06
C LYS A 181 -9.54 17.54 -17.13
N ASP A 182 -9.53 18.10 -15.92
CA ASP A 182 -8.50 17.81 -14.92
C ASP A 182 -8.65 16.40 -14.37
N ALA A 183 -9.88 15.96 -14.11
CA ALA A 183 -10.16 14.59 -13.68
C ALA A 183 -9.70 13.57 -14.72
N GLU A 184 -9.92 13.81 -16.01
CA GLU A 184 -9.45 12.95 -17.10
C GLU A 184 -7.92 12.89 -17.13
N LEU A 185 -7.21 14.02 -17.05
CA LEU A 185 -5.75 14.07 -17.06
C LEU A 185 -5.15 13.45 -15.80
N LEU A 186 -5.63 13.82 -14.63
CA LEU A 186 -5.10 13.36 -13.35
C LEU A 186 -5.40 11.88 -13.08
N SER A 187 -6.45 11.31 -13.70
CA SER A 187 -6.78 9.88 -13.57
C SER A 187 -5.73 8.92 -14.12
N TYR A 188 -4.76 9.41 -14.88
CA TYR A 188 -3.59 8.62 -15.31
C TYR A 188 -2.54 8.47 -14.20
N TYR A 189 -2.54 9.36 -13.21
CA TYR A 189 -1.55 9.42 -12.13
C TYR A 189 -2.13 9.07 -10.77
N TYR A 190 -3.40 9.43 -10.53
CA TYR A 190 -4.07 9.28 -9.23
C TYR A 190 -5.30 8.38 -9.35
N ASN A 191 -5.55 7.58 -8.30
CA ASN A 191 -6.68 6.66 -8.26
C ASN A 191 -7.83 7.12 -7.36
N ASP A 192 -7.68 8.24 -6.67
CA ASP A 192 -8.74 8.83 -5.86
C ASP A 192 -8.79 10.36 -6.00
N ALA A 193 -9.93 10.93 -5.63
CA ALA A 193 -10.19 12.34 -5.81
C ALA A 193 -9.45 13.24 -4.81
N GLU A 194 -9.09 12.75 -3.63
CA GLU A 194 -8.32 13.51 -2.63
C GLU A 194 -6.88 13.72 -3.10
N GLU A 195 -6.26 12.67 -3.65
CA GLU A 195 -4.93 12.79 -4.26
C GLU A 195 -4.97 13.68 -5.51
N MET A 196 -6.03 13.58 -6.32
CA MET A 196 -6.21 14.48 -7.48
C MET A 196 -6.35 15.94 -7.05
N GLN A 197 -7.05 16.21 -5.94
CA GLN A 197 -7.21 17.58 -5.42
C GLN A 197 -5.84 18.16 -5.03
N LYS A 198 -4.97 17.37 -4.40
CA LYS A 198 -3.58 17.77 -4.12
C LYS A 198 -2.77 17.96 -5.41
N GLY A 199 -3.00 17.11 -6.40
CA GLY A 199 -2.36 17.22 -7.72
C GLY A 199 -2.75 18.50 -8.47
N LEU A 200 -3.96 19.01 -8.28
CA LEU A 200 -4.41 20.30 -8.84
C LEU A 200 -3.63 21.50 -8.29
N GLU A 201 -3.14 21.40 -7.06
CA GLU A 201 -2.38 22.44 -6.36
C GLU A 201 -0.86 22.34 -6.64
N ASP A 202 -0.41 21.28 -7.32
CA ASP A 202 1.01 21.11 -7.68
C ASP A 202 1.44 22.18 -8.70
N GLU A 203 2.48 22.93 -8.37
CA GLU A 203 2.98 24.04 -9.22
C GLU A 203 3.36 23.56 -10.62
N ASN A 204 3.95 22.38 -10.75
CA ASN A 204 4.34 21.82 -12.05
C ASN A 204 3.13 21.49 -12.91
N TYR A 205 2.06 20.95 -12.28
CA TYR A 205 0.79 20.68 -12.97
C TYR A 205 0.16 21.98 -13.49
N VAL A 206 0.08 23.01 -12.64
CA VAL A 206 -0.50 24.30 -12.99
C VAL A 206 0.25 24.94 -14.17
N VAL A 207 1.58 24.97 -14.11
CA VAL A 207 2.43 25.52 -15.18
C VAL A 207 2.28 24.72 -16.47
N ALA A 208 2.33 23.40 -16.40
CA ALA A 208 2.17 22.54 -17.57
C ALA A 208 0.81 22.70 -18.24
N LYS A 209 -0.25 22.78 -17.43
CA LYS A 209 -1.63 23.00 -17.91
C LYS A 209 -1.77 24.35 -18.61
N GLN A 210 -1.26 25.43 -18.04
CA GLN A 210 -1.29 26.76 -18.65
C GLN A 210 -0.54 26.79 -19.99
N ALA A 211 0.64 26.18 -20.05
CA ALA A 211 1.40 26.06 -21.28
C ALA A 211 0.66 25.27 -22.36
N PHE A 212 -0.01 24.17 -21.96
CA PHE A 212 -0.81 23.35 -22.86
C PHE A 212 -2.04 24.09 -23.39
N ASP A 213 -2.80 24.77 -22.52
CA ASP A 213 -3.97 25.55 -22.91
C ASP A 213 -3.56 26.67 -23.90
N THR A 214 -2.48 27.40 -23.61
CA THR A 214 -1.94 28.44 -24.50
C THR A 214 -1.54 27.86 -25.89
N TYR A 215 -0.93 26.69 -25.90
CA TYR A 215 -0.56 26.03 -27.14
C TYR A 215 -1.77 25.59 -27.97
N ILE A 216 -2.80 25.05 -27.33
CA ILE A 216 -4.05 24.66 -28.00
C ILE A 216 -4.76 25.87 -28.59
N ASP A 217 -4.87 26.98 -27.83
CA ASP A 217 -5.50 28.22 -28.28
C ASP A 217 -4.78 28.78 -29.54
N ALA A 218 -3.44 28.81 -29.52
CA ALA A 218 -2.64 29.23 -30.67
C ALA A 218 -2.83 28.33 -31.91
N LEU A 219 -3.03 27.01 -31.71
CA LEU A 219 -3.33 26.10 -32.80
C LEU A 219 -4.74 26.31 -33.40
N LEU A 220 -5.71 26.65 -32.58
CA LEU A 220 -7.08 26.93 -33.03
C LEU A 220 -7.13 28.23 -33.82
N GLU A 221 -6.47 29.29 -33.33
CA GLU A 221 -6.38 30.58 -34.02
C GLU A 221 -5.64 30.50 -35.36
N SER A 222 -4.67 29.58 -35.48
CA SER A 222 -3.90 29.40 -36.74
C SER A 222 -4.67 28.69 -37.86
N LYS A 223 -5.88 28.21 -37.58
CA LYS A 223 -6.75 27.52 -38.56
C LYS A 223 -7.88 28.38 -39.13
N GLU A 224 -8.01 29.62 -38.66
CA GLU A 224 -8.85 30.65 -39.28
C GLU A 224 -8.04 31.55 -40.23
#